data_3f1c0460fc16fdb320cabd77ce03b8c5
#
_entry.id   3f1c0460fc16fdb320cabd77ce03b8c5
#
_cell.length_a   1.000
_cell.length_b   1.000
_cell.length_c   1.000
_cell.angle_alpha   90.00
_cell.angle_beta   90.00
_cell.angle_gamma   90.00
#
_symmetry.space_group_name_H-M   'P 1'
#
loop_
_entity.id
_entity.type
_entity.pdbx_description
1 polymer ?
#
loop_
_entity_poly.entity_id
_entity_poly.type
_entity_poly.pdbx_seq_one_letter_code
_entity_poly.pdbx_strand_id
1 'polypeptide(L)'
;GFEIYIGDQSNPQFWGNFFKEVGNIDILLDDGGHTNLQQIITLNECIKNINDEGILMTEDTHTSYMQEFANPGKYSFINYTKKIIDDINYKFPNIGSFQYSLSNYIYSIQYFESMVVFNVNKSKTKTNTQIINKPSSENKIKDLRSYNSITGKMIRNKYIYKLKFLKNNKFISFLYYFFLHKLSFLENLKHRKKTKVYFK
;
A
#
# COMPACT_ATOMS: atom_id res chain seq x y z
N GLY A 1 -3.70 26.83 25.36
CA GLY A 1 -3.36 27.75 24.29
C GLY A 1 -3.27 27.00 22.97
N PHE A 2 -3.16 27.71 21.87
CA PHE A 2 -2.92 27.17 20.53
C PHE A 2 -1.82 28.01 19.86
N GLU A 3 -1.13 27.38 18.92
CA GLU A 3 -0.12 28.03 18.08
C GLU A 3 -0.61 28.06 16.64
N ILE A 4 -0.23 29.10 15.89
CA ILE A 4 -0.63 29.28 14.50
C ILE A 4 0.61 29.29 13.61
N TYR A 5 0.63 28.39 12.63
CA TYR A 5 1.65 28.31 11.60
C TYR A 5 1.01 28.66 10.25
N ILE A 6 1.56 29.66 9.56
CA ILE A 6 1.04 30.12 8.27
C ILE A 6 1.97 29.66 7.15
N GLY A 7 1.43 28.99 6.15
CA GLY A 7 2.20 28.53 5.00
C GLY A 7 1.34 27.87 3.93
N ASP A 8 2.01 27.46 2.85
CA ASP A 8 1.37 26.73 1.75
C ASP A 8 1.41 25.23 2.04
N GLN A 9 0.23 24.62 2.21
CA GLN A 9 0.04 23.19 2.45
C GLN A 9 0.64 22.32 1.33
N SER A 10 0.69 22.80 0.09
CA SER A 10 1.28 22.08 -1.03
C SER A 10 2.83 22.22 -1.10
N ASN A 11 3.44 22.94 -0.17
CA ASN A 11 4.88 23.12 -0.13
C ASN A 11 5.55 22.16 0.89
N PRO A 12 6.33 21.15 0.43
CA PRO A 12 7.05 20.24 1.33
C PRO A 12 7.98 20.94 2.32
N GLN A 13 8.56 22.10 1.92
CA GLN A 13 9.46 22.86 2.79
C GLN A 13 8.73 23.46 4.00
N PHE A 14 7.48 23.86 3.83
CA PHE A 14 6.64 24.33 4.94
C PHE A 14 6.51 23.21 6.00
N TRP A 15 6.14 22.02 5.60
CA TRP A 15 6.01 20.87 6.51
C TRP A 15 7.34 20.50 7.17
N GLY A 16 8.43 20.53 6.39
CA GLY A 16 9.77 20.27 6.94
C GLY A 16 10.17 21.26 8.04
N ASN A 17 9.84 22.53 7.90
CA ASN A 17 10.10 23.56 8.91
C ASN A 17 9.15 23.41 10.12
N PHE A 18 7.87 23.18 9.87
CA PHE A 18 6.87 22.93 10.91
C PHE A 18 7.31 21.80 11.85
N PHE A 19 7.68 20.63 11.31
CA PHE A 19 8.07 19.50 12.14
C PHE A 19 9.45 19.61 12.79
N LYS A 20 10.31 20.49 12.30
CA LYS A 20 11.56 20.85 13.03
C LYS A 20 11.28 21.57 14.33
N GLU A 21 10.22 22.37 14.34
CA GLU A 21 9.84 23.19 15.50
C GLU A 21 8.93 22.41 16.45
N VAL A 22 7.87 21.77 15.92
CA VAL A 22 6.84 21.11 16.70
C VAL A 22 7.24 19.69 17.12
N GLY A 23 8.07 19.00 16.33
CA GLY A 23 8.38 17.59 16.53
C GLY A 23 7.26 16.67 16.04
N ASN A 24 7.20 15.45 16.60
CA ASN A 24 6.15 14.48 16.27
C ASN A 24 4.84 14.82 16.95
N ILE A 25 3.74 14.47 16.29
CA ILE A 25 2.37 14.70 16.77
C ILE A 25 1.58 13.40 16.78
N ASP A 26 0.49 13.35 17.54
CA ASP A 26 -0.36 12.16 17.66
C ASP A 26 -1.52 12.17 16.67
N ILE A 27 -2.08 13.35 16.40
CA ILE A 27 -3.26 13.51 15.54
C ILE A 27 -3.01 14.67 14.58
N LEU A 28 -3.24 14.41 13.30
CA LEU A 28 -3.34 15.44 12.27
C LEU A 28 -4.69 15.33 11.58
N LEU A 29 -5.43 16.45 11.56
CA LEU A 29 -6.62 16.62 10.75
C LEU A 29 -6.29 17.57 9.60
N ASP A 30 -6.39 17.07 8.37
CA ASP A 30 -6.25 17.84 7.14
C ASP A 30 -7.64 18.28 6.66
N ASP A 31 -8.03 19.47 7.04
CA ASP A 31 -9.23 20.20 6.58
C ASP A 31 -8.78 21.50 5.89
N GLY A 32 -7.87 21.36 4.92
CA GLY A 32 -7.20 22.49 4.27
C GLY A 32 -7.78 22.90 2.93
N GLY A 33 -6.92 22.97 1.89
CA GLY A 33 -7.33 23.50 0.58
C GLY A 33 -7.99 22.47 -0.35
N HIS A 34 -8.08 21.21 0.00
CA HIS A 34 -8.78 20.08 -0.66
C HIS A 34 -8.38 19.79 -2.11
N THR A 35 -7.34 20.44 -2.66
CA THR A 35 -6.81 20.01 -3.95
C THR A 35 -6.05 18.70 -3.80
N ASN A 36 -6.03 17.88 -4.84
CA ASN A 36 -5.31 16.61 -4.81
C ASN A 36 -3.84 16.77 -4.44
N LEU A 37 -3.20 17.84 -4.94
CA LEU A 37 -1.79 18.11 -4.63
C LEU A 37 -1.59 18.40 -3.15
N GLN A 38 -2.43 19.24 -2.56
CA GLN A 38 -2.37 19.59 -1.14
C GLN A 38 -2.53 18.34 -0.27
N GLN A 39 -3.59 17.59 -0.46
CA GLN A 39 -3.88 16.37 0.31
C GLN A 39 -2.75 15.32 0.17
N ILE A 40 -2.22 15.12 -1.06
CA ILE A 40 -1.11 14.17 -1.29
C ILE A 40 0.17 14.64 -0.60
N ILE A 41 0.51 15.92 -0.67
CA ILE A 41 1.71 16.47 -0.04
C ILE A 41 1.59 16.41 1.48
N THR A 42 0.45 16.82 2.04
CA THR A 42 0.20 16.70 3.49
C THR A 42 0.40 15.26 3.95
N LEU A 43 -0.21 14.29 3.29
CA LEU A 43 -0.04 12.90 3.66
C LEU A 43 1.44 12.45 3.61
N ASN A 44 2.16 12.76 2.52
CA ASN A 44 3.53 12.31 2.34
C ASN A 44 4.50 12.95 3.33
N GLU A 45 4.33 14.24 3.61
CA GLU A 45 5.25 14.97 4.48
C GLU A 45 4.95 14.75 5.96
N CYS A 46 3.68 14.59 6.32
CA CYS A 46 3.28 14.53 7.73
C CYS A 46 3.30 13.11 8.30
N ILE A 47 2.96 12.08 7.53
CA ILE A 47 2.76 10.72 8.05
C ILE A 47 3.97 10.15 8.80
N LYS A 48 5.18 10.51 8.39
CA LYS A 48 6.45 10.09 9.02
C LYS A 48 6.65 10.67 10.43
N ASN A 49 6.02 11.82 10.69
CA ASN A 49 6.09 12.55 11.94
C ASN A 49 4.87 12.31 12.86
N ILE A 50 3.96 11.41 12.47
CA ILE A 50 2.91 10.93 13.36
C ILE A 50 3.53 9.86 14.29
N ASN A 51 3.23 9.94 15.58
CA ASN A 51 3.64 8.95 16.57
C ASN A 51 3.00 7.58 16.29
N ASP A 52 3.60 6.51 16.83
CA ASP A 52 2.96 5.19 16.80
C ASP A 52 1.62 5.25 17.55
N GLU A 53 0.61 4.59 16.98
CA GLU A 53 -0.80 4.62 17.41
C GLU A 53 -1.52 5.96 17.16
N GLY A 54 -0.81 6.92 16.54
CA GLY A 54 -1.40 8.16 16.08
C GLY A 54 -2.15 8.00 14.74
N ILE A 55 -2.83 9.07 14.35
CA ILE A 55 -3.67 9.10 13.15
C ILE A 55 -3.46 10.36 12.33
N LEU A 56 -3.58 10.20 11.01
CA LEU A 56 -3.73 11.30 10.07
C LEU A 56 -5.09 11.14 9.38
N MET A 57 -5.91 12.17 9.44
CA MET A 57 -7.23 12.22 8.81
C MET A 57 -7.21 13.28 7.71
N THR A 58 -7.78 12.95 6.55
CA THR A 58 -7.98 13.90 5.46
C THR A 58 -9.47 14.00 5.18
N GLU A 59 -10.03 15.20 5.34
CA GLU A 59 -11.42 15.52 5.05
C GLU A 59 -11.62 15.93 3.59
N ASP A 60 -12.89 16.06 3.21
CA ASP A 60 -13.35 16.51 1.91
C ASP A 60 -12.75 15.76 0.72
N THR A 61 -12.53 14.46 0.90
CA THR A 61 -11.96 13.60 -0.14
C THR A 61 -12.90 13.42 -1.35
N HIS A 62 -14.17 13.82 -1.24
CA HIS A 62 -15.12 13.88 -2.35
C HIS A 62 -14.72 14.90 -3.43
N THR A 63 -13.90 15.90 -3.09
CA THR A 63 -13.30 16.84 -4.05
C THR A 63 -12.45 16.14 -5.11
N SER A 64 -11.98 14.91 -4.83
CA SER A 64 -11.33 14.03 -5.81
C SER A 64 -12.20 13.74 -7.05
N TYR A 65 -13.50 14.01 -7.01
CA TYR A 65 -14.47 13.78 -8.09
C TYR A 65 -15.04 15.06 -8.68
N MET A 66 -14.60 16.23 -8.18
CA MET A 66 -15.11 17.54 -8.60
C MET A 66 -14.18 18.21 -9.62
N GLN A 67 -14.73 18.74 -10.69
CA GLN A 67 -13.97 19.36 -11.78
C GLN A 67 -13.23 20.63 -11.35
N GLU A 68 -13.82 21.43 -10.46
CA GLU A 68 -13.23 22.65 -9.89
C GLU A 68 -11.95 22.39 -9.10
N PHE A 69 -11.74 21.14 -8.64
CA PHE A 69 -10.50 20.68 -8.00
C PHE A 69 -9.58 19.89 -8.95
N ALA A 70 -9.75 20.08 -10.28
CA ALA A 70 -9.04 19.40 -11.34
C ALA A 70 -9.28 17.86 -11.39
N ASN A 71 -10.52 17.43 -11.11
CA ASN A 71 -10.90 16.01 -11.06
C ASN A 71 -12.18 15.73 -11.88
N PRO A 72 -12.54 14.44 -12.07
CA PRO A 72 -11.88 13.22 -11.62
C PRO A 72 -10.69 12.87 -12.52
N GLY A 73 -9.59 12.55 -11.92
CA GLY A 73 -8.37 12.23 -12.65
C GLY A 73 -7.67 10.97 -12.14
N LYS A 74 -6.83 10.40 -12.99
CA LYS A 74 -5.93 9.30 -12.63
C LYS A 74 -5.08 9.64 -11.39
N TYR A 75 -4.79 10.91 -11.18
CA TYR A 75 -3.91 11.44 -10.13
C TYR A 75 -4.65 12.09 -8.98
N SER A 76 -5.93 11.75 -8.77
CA SER A 76 -6.69 12.21 -7.61
C SER A 76 -6.17 11.63 -6.30
N PHE A 77 -6.45 12.32 -5.19
CA PHE A 77 -6.08 11.84 -3.85
C PHE A 77 -6.65 10.45 -3.55
N ILE A 78 -7.93 10.20 -3.86
CA ILE A 78 -8.54 8.88 -3.66
C ILE A 78 -7.83 7.79 -4.48
N ASN A 79 -7.39 8.08 -5.71
CA ASN A 79 -6.62 7.11 -6.48
C ASN A 79 -5.19 6.92 -5.92
N TYR A 80 -4.63 7.95 -5.30
CA TYR A 80 -3.37 7.83 -4.58
C TYR A 80 -3.49 6.92 -3.36
N THR A 81 -4.57 7.08 -2.56
CA THR A 81 -4.80 6.22 -1.38
C THR A 81 -5.03 4.76 -1.76
N LYS A 82 -5.67 4.46 -2.90
CA LYS A 82 -5.79 3.09 -3.42
C LYS A 82 -4.45 2.43 -3.69
N LYS A 83 -3.45 3.19 -4.15
CA LYS A 83 -2.09 2.65 -4.31
C LYS A 83 -1.44 2.33 -2.97
N ILE A 84 -1.76 3.10 -1.92
CA ILE A 84 -1.26 2.81 -0.57
C ILE A 84 -1.90 1.52 -0.03
N ILE A 85 -3.17 1.24 -0.36
CA ILE A 85 -3.82 -0.04 -0.04
C ILE A 85 -3.04 -1.20 -0.69
N ASP A 86 -2.73 -1.08 -1.98
CA ASP A 86 -1.95 -2.09 -2.69
C ASP A 86 -0.59 -2.30 -2.02
N ASP A 87 0.08 -1.22 -1.63
CA ASP A 87 1.39 -1.22 -1.01
C ASP A 87 1.38 -1.92 0.36
N ILE A 88 0.42 -1.61 1.22
CA ILE A 88 0.26 -2.27 2.53
C ILE A 88 0.08 -3.77 2.37
N ASN A 89 -0.75 -4.21 1.40
CA ASN A 89 -1.06 -5.63 1.19
C ASN A 89 0.04 -6.37 0.43
N TYR A 90 0.79 -5.69 -0.42
CA TYR A 90 1.83 -6.29 -1.24
C TYR A 90 3.06 -6.76 -0.46
N LYS A 91 3.22 -6.31 0.79
CA LYS A 91 4.29 -6.76 1.69
C LYS A 91 4.27 -8.27 1.96
N PHE A 92 3.07 -8.88 2.01
CA PHE A 92 2.90 -10.25 2.46
C PHE A 92 3.48 -11.31 1.53
N PRO A 93 3.32 -11.27 0.21
CA PRO A 93 3.89 -12.30 -0.64
C PRO A 93 5.40 -12.18 -0.85
N ASN A 94 6.04 -11.13 -0.37
CA ASN A 94 7.46 -10.85 -0.59
C ASN A 94 7.85 -10.91 -2.08
N ILE A 95 6.92 -10.50 -2.96
CA ILE A 95 7.02 -10.60 -4.41
C ILE A 95 7.45 -9.24 -4.95
N GLY A 96 8.73 -8.99 -4.94
CA GLY A 96 9.29 -7.83 -5.61
C GLY A 96 9.47 -6.60 -4.73
N SER A 97 10.27 -5.70 -5.25
CA SER A 97 10.68 -4.45 -4.63
C SER A 97 9.73 -3.30 -4.99
N PHE A 98 8.46 -3.38 -4.65
CA PHE A 98 7.65 -2.17 -4.62
C PHE A 98 8.03 -1.40 -3.35
N GLN A 99 8.86 -0.40 -3.51
CA GLN A 99 9.21 0.54 -2.45
C GLN A 99 8.29 1.75 -2.57
N TYR A 100 7.10 1.63 -2.00
CA TYR A 100 6.37 2.83 -1.62
C TYR A 100 6.81 3.22 -0.22
N SER A 101 7.23 4.47 -0.05
CA SER A 101 7.84 4.95 1.18
C SER A 101 6.88 4.96 2.38
N LEU A 102 5.56 4.98 2.13
CA LEU A 102 4.55 5.15 3.17
C LEU A 102 4.14 3.85 3.88
N SER A 103 4.36 2.71 3.25
CA SER A 103 3.99 1.41 3.83
C SER A 103 4.72 1.05 5.12
N ASN A 104 5.80 1.76 5.45
CA ASN A 104 6.53 1.58 6.70
C ASN A 104 5.92 2.34 7.88
N TYR A 105 4.98 3.23 7.62
CA TYR A 105 4.31 4.06 8.62
C TYR A 105 2.85 3.65 8.82
N ILE A 106 2.14 3.41 7.70
CA ILE A 106 0.69 3.17 7.68
C ILE A 106 0.40 1.69 7.96
N TYR A 107 -0.28 1.44 9.09
CA TYR A 107 -0.73 0.11 9.48
C TYR A 107 -2.08 -0.25 8.88
N SER A 108 -3.02 0.70 8.86
CA SER A 108 -4.35 0.52 8.28
C SER A 108 -4.90 1.82 7.73
N ILE A 109 -5.85 1.70 6.80
CA ILE A 109 -6.59 2.81 6.20
C ILE A 109 -8.08 2.55 6.41
N GLN A 110 -8.79 3.57 6.84
CA GLN A 110 -10.24 3.55 6.98
C GLN A 110 -10.85 4.61 6.06
N TYR A 111 -11.89 4.23 5.35
CA TYR A 111 -12.64 5.13 4.47
C TYR A 111 -14.02 5.37 5.05
N PHE A 112 -14.34 6.63 5.20
CA PHE A 112 -15.67 7.12 5.53
C PHE A 112 -16.20 7.95 4.37
N GLU A 113 -17.46 8.33 4.43
CA GLU A 113 -18.00 9.31 3.50
C GLU A 113 -17.20 10.61 3.61
N SER A 114 -16.62 11.03 2.48
CA SER A 114 -15.79 12.24 2.39
C SER A 114 -14.56 12.32 3.32
N MET A 115 -14.12 11.21 3.92
CA MET A 115 -12.95 11.20 4.80
C MET A 115 -12.12 9.93 4.65
N VAL A 116 -10.80 10.07 4.72
CA VAL A 116 -9.85 8.94 4.80
C VAL A 116 -8.99 9.09 6.04
N VAL A 117 -8.89 8.03 6.83
CA VAL A 117 -8.09 7.97 8.05
C VAL A 117 -6.96 6.97 7.89
N PHE A 118 -5.74 7.41 8.18
CA PHE A 118 -4.52 6.60 8.18
C PHE A 118 -4.06 6.36 9.61
N ASN A 119 -4.05 5.09 10.02
CA ASN A 119 -3.54 4.71 11.34
C ASN A 119 -2.05 4.40 11.24
N VAL A 120 -1.24 5.07 12.03
CA VAL A 120 0.21 4.88 12.07
C VAL A 120 0.56 3.87 13.14
N ASN A 121 1.34 2.86 12.77
CA ASN A 121 1.98 1.97 13.71
C ASN A 121 3.20 1.33 13.08
N LYS A 122 4.33 2.00 13.20
CA LYS A 122 5.62 1.61 12.59
C LYS A 122 6.10 0.23 13.08
N SER A 123 5.75 -0.15 14.30
CA SER A 123 6.11 -1.45 14.87
C SER A 123 5.34 -2.60 14.20
N LYS A 124 4.04 -2.41 13.91
CA LYS A 124 3.18 -3.41 13.26
C LYS A 124 3.35 -3.46 11.74
N THR A 125 3.95 -2.43 11.13
CA THR A 125 4.21 -2.42 9.68
C THR A 125 5.42 -3.25 9.28
N LYS A 126 6.22 -3.73 10.22
CA LYS A 126 7.35 -4.61 9.93
C LYS A 126 6.84 -5.94 9.38
N THR A 127 7.52 -6.44 8.34
CA THR A 127 7.19 -7.74 7.76
C THR A 127 7.44 -8.83 8.80
N ASN A 128 6.37 -9.43 9.29
CA ASN A 128 6.49 -10.57 10.18
C ASN A 128 6.90 -11.82 9.41
N THR A 129 7.73 -12.66 10.03
CA THR A 129 8.00 -13.99 9.50
C THR A 129 6.72 -14.82 9.53
N GLN A 130 6.49 -15.58 8.47
CA GLN A 130 5.31 -16.44 8.37
C GLN A 130 5.30 -17.43 9.54
N ILE A 131 4.27 -17.37 10.38
CA ILE A 131 4.05 -18.36 11.43
C ILE A 131 3.45 -19.60 10.75
N ILE A 132 4.24 -20.67 10.69
CA ILE A 132 3.77 -21.96 10.19
C ILE A 132 3.33 -22.79 11.40
N ASN A 133 2.04 -22.95 11.57
CA ASN A 133 1.51 -23.96 12.47
C ASN A 133 1.84 -25.34 11.87
N LYS A 134 2.79 -26.03 12.47
CA LYS A 134 3.04 -27.43 12.13
C LYS A 134 1.85 -28.23 12.65
N PRO A 135 1.02 -28.83 11.79
CA PRO A 135 -0.06 -29.66 12.27
C PRO A 135 0.53 -30.86 13.04
N SER A 136 0.00 -31.12 14.21
CA SER A 136 0.37 -32.26 15.05
C SER A 136 -0.19 -33.60 14.51
N SER A 137 -1.00 -33.56 13.46
CA SER A 137 -1.60 -34.73 12.83
C SER A 137 -1.16 -34.87 11.36
N GLU A 138 -1.07 -36.11 10.88
CA GLU A 138 -0.67 -36.47 9.52
C GLU A 138 -1.68 -36.05 8.42
N ASN A 139 -2.81 -35.46 8.79
CA ASN A 139 -3.81 -34.97 7.85
C ASN A 139 -3.31 -33.70 7.14
N LYS A 140 -2.63 -33.92 6.03
CA LYS A 140 -2.23 -32.85 5.12
C LYS A 140 -3.46 -32.27 4.44
N ILE A 141 -3.97 -31.17 4.93
CA ILE A 141 -4.98 -30.38 4.23
C ILE A 141 -4.35 -29.89 2.94
N LYS A 142 -4.87 -30.32 1.79
CA LYS A 142 -4.43 -29.84 0.49
C LYS A 142 -4.88 -28.40 0.32
N ASP A 143 -3.94 -27.49 0.07
CA ASP A 143 -4.30 -26.14 -0.37
C ASP A 143 -4.84 -26.19 -1.80
N LEU A 144 -6.18 -26.19 -1.90
CA LEU A 144 -6.88 -26.29 -3.18
C LEU A 144 -6.77 -25.03 -4.05
N ARG A 145 -6.36 -23.91 -3.46
CA ARG A 145 -6.33 -22.60 -4.13
C ARG A 145 -5.34 -22.55 -5.29
N SER A 146 -4.21 -23.21 -5.15
CA SER A 146 -3.13 -23.18 -6.15
C SER A 146 -2.59 -24.57 -6.51
N TYR A 147 -3.20 -25.64 -6.01
CA TYR A 147 -2.63 -26.98 -6.10
C TYR A 147 -2.44 -27.47 -7.54
N ASN A 148 -3.38 -27.17 -8.42
CA ASN A 148 -3.38 -27.63 -9.82
C ASN A 148 -2.88 -26.57 -10.80
N SER A 149 -2.55 -25.35 -10.36
CA SER A 149 -2.04 -24.33 -11.26
C SER A 149 -0.60 -24.60 -11.68
N ILE A 150 -0.26 -24.32 -12.93
CA ILE A 150 1.11 -24.44 -13.45
C ILE A 150 2.02 -23.49 -12.66
N THR A 151 1.56 -22.26 -12.44
CA THR A 151 2.26 -21.24 -11.64
C THR A 151 2.55 -21.75 -10.22
N GLY A 152 1.57 -22.35 -9.55
CA GLY A 152 1.75 -22.93 -8.21
C GLY A 152 2.72 -24.11 -8.20
N LYS A 153 2.70 -24.95 -9.23
CA LYS A 153 3.67 -26.05 -9.39
C LYS A 153 5.09 -25.52 -9.60
N MET A 154 5.25 -24.47 -10.41
CA MET A 154 6.54 -23.83 -10.65
C MET A 154 7.12 -23.20 -9.38
N ILE A 155 6.30 -22.46 -8.62
CA ILE A 155 6.73 -21.80 -7.37
C ILE A 155 7.18 -22.84 -6.32
N ARG A 156 6.48 -24.00 -6.24
CA ARG A 156 6.80 -25.09 -5.29
C ARG A 156 7.93 -26.01 -5.76
N ASN A 157 8.37 -25.90 -7.00
CA ASN A 157 9.40 -26.78 -7.53
C ASN A 157 10.74 -26.53 -6.85
N LYS A 158 11.24 -27.57 -6.15
CA LYS A 158 12.54 -27.54 -5.43
C LYS A 158 13.72 -27.20 -6.33
N TYR A 159 13.68 -27.54 -7.61
CA TYR A 159 14.77 -27.23 -8.55
C TYR A 159 14.81 -25.73 -8.88
N ILE A 160 13.67 -25.07 -9.03
CA ILE A 160 13.61 -23.63 -9.21
C ILE A 160 14.08 -22.89 -7.94
N TYR A 161 13.82 -23.48 -6.77
CA TYR A 161 14.31 -22.94 -5.50
C TYR A 161 15.85 -23.02 -5.37
N LYS A 162 16.48 -24.04 -5.94
CA LYS A 162 17.94 -24.16 -6.02
C LYS A 162 18.60 -23.10 -6.92
N LEU A 163 17.86 -22.53 -7.86
CA LEU A 163 18.32 -21.41 -8.69
C LEU A 163 18.26 -20.05 -7.96
N LYS A 164 18.19 -20.07 -6.63
CA LYS A 164 18.20 -18.85 -5.78
C LYS A 164 19.38 -17.93 -6.07
N PHE A 165 20.53 -18.45 -6.45
CA PHE A 165 21.70 -17.67 -6.82
C PHE A 165 21.45 -16.78 -8.05
N LEU A 166 20.58 -17.19 -8.98
CA LEU A 166 20.18 -16.39 -10.14
C LEU A 166 19.23 -15.24 -9.75
N LYS A 167 18.55 -15.32 -8.60
CA LYS A 167 17.68 -14.25 -8.11
C LYS A 167 18.45 -13.02 -7.62
N ASN A 168 19.73 -13.16 -7.32
CA ASN A 168 20.58 -12.02 -6.96
C ASN A 168 20.87 -11.10 -8.16
N ASN A 169 20.68 -11.59 -9.38
CA ASN A 169 20.75 -10.76 -10.58
C ASN A 169 19.37 -10.09 -10.81
N LYS A 170 19.31 -8.76 -10.68
CA LYS A 170 18.08 -7.97 -10.83
C LYS A 170 17.37 -8.21 -12.18
N PHE A 171 18.11 -8.38 -13.26
CA PHE A 171 17.56 -8.61 -14.60
C PHE A 171 16.91 -10.00 -14.72
N ILE A 172 17.59 -11.05 -14.22
CA ILE A 172 17.06 -12.42 -14.24
C ILE A 172 15.82 -12.52 -13.34
N SER A 173 15.88 -11.88 -12.17
CA SER A 173 14.73 -11.80 -11.26
C SER A 173 13.53 -11.12 -11.93
N PHE A 174 13.75 -10.00 -12.61
CA PHE A 174 12.72 -9.30 -13.37
C PHE A 174 12.09 -10.20 -14.44
N LEU A 175 12.89 -10.88 -15.27
CA LEU A 175 12.39 -11.79 -16.31
C LEU A 175 11.57 -12.95 -15.73
N TYR A 176 12.05 -13.54 -14.63
CA TYR A 176 11.35 -14.63 -13.95
C TYR A 176 9.97 -14.18 -13.44
N TYR A 177 9.88 -13.04 -12.75
CA TYR A 177 8.62 -12.53 -12.25
C TYR A 177 7.69 -12.05 -13.37
N PHE A 178 8.23 -11.45 -14.42
CA PHE A 178 7.47 -11.08 -15.61
C PHE A 178 6.80 -12.32 -16.25
N PHE A 179 7.56 -13.39 -16.42
CA PHE A 179 7.05 -14.64 -16.97
C PHE A 179 6.00 -15.29 -16.08
N LEU A 180 6.25 -15.39 -14.78
CA LEU A 180 5.26 -15.88 -13.81
C LEU A 180 3.98 -15.07 -13.81
N HIS A 181 4.09 -13.75 -13.90
CA HIS A 181 2.93 -12.87 -13.96
C HIS A 181 2.08 -13.11 -15.22
N LYS A 182 2.72 -13.24 -16.37
CA LYS A 182 2.03 -13.56 -17.63
C LYS A 182 1.36 -14.93 -17.58
N LEU A 183 2.05 -15.93 -17.05
CA LEU A 183 1.50 -17.27 -16.91
C LEU A 183 0.31 -17.29 -15.95
N SER A 184 0.43 -16.67 -14.80
CA SER A 184 -0.67 -16.52 -13.84
C SER A 184 -1.87 -15.78 -14.44
N PHE A 185 -1.61 -14.74 -15.25
CA PHE A 185 -2.67 -14.05 -15.97
C PHE A 185 -3.46 -14.98 -16.89
N LEU A 186 -2.77 -15.81 -17.69
CA LEU A 186 -3.39 -16.75 -18.62
C LEU A 186 -4.20 -17.84 -17.86
N GLU A 187 -3.64 -18.39 -16.79
CA GLU A 187 -4.33 -19.39 -15.96
C GLU A 187 -5.60 -18.85 -15.32
N ASN A 188 -5.60 -17.57 -14.96
CA ASN A 188 -6.72 -16.92 -14.28
C ASN A 188 -7.75 -16.28 -15.22
N LEU A 189 -7.62 -16.41 -16.54
CA LEU A 189 -8.55 -15.78 -17.49
C LEU A 189 -10.01 -16.15 -17.27
N LYS A 190 -10.31 -17.42 -16.93
CA LYS A 190 -11.68 -17.88 -16.62
C LYS A 190 -12.23 -17.21 -15.35
N HIS A 191 -11.40 -17.11 -14.31
CA HIS A 191 -11.78 -16.44 -13.06
C HIS A 191 -11.97 -14.94 -13.29
N ARG A 192 -11.09 -14.30 -14.05
CA ARG A 192 -11.21 -12.88 -14.41
C ARG A 192 -12.52 -12.57 -15.16
N LYS A 193 -12.93 -13.43 -16.09
CA LYS A 193 -14.21 -13.26 -16.78
C LYS A 193 -15.39 -13.30 -15.80
N LYS A 194 -15.38 -14.21 -14.82
CA LYS A 194 -16.42 -14.31 -13.80
C LYS A 194 -16.41 -13.11 -12.84
N THR A 195 -15.24 -12.66 -12.41
CA THR A 195 -15.12 -11.53 -11.46
C THR A 195 -15.39 -10.19 -12.11
N LYS A 196 -15.12 -10.02 -13.43
CA LYS A 196 -15.34 -8.76 -14.16
C LYS A 196 -16.78 -8.23 -14.02
N VAL A 197 -17.76 -9.10 -13.83
CA VAL A 197 -19.17 -8.73 -13.67
C VAL A 197 -19.40 -7.82 -12.46
N TYR A 198 -18.56 -7.97 -11.42
CA TYR A 198 -18.64 -7.20 -10.17
C TYR A 198 -17.92 -5.84 -10.23
N PHE A 199 -17.24 -5.56 -11.34
CA PHE A 199 -16.50 -4.31 -11.57
C PHE A 199 -17.15 -3.42 -12.67
N LYS A 200 -18.47 -3.48 -12.75
CA LYS A 200 -19.26 -2.63 -13.64
C LYS A 200 -19.63 -1.33 -12.95
#